data_a2f0cb17869cfe3c558ec77ed3cbb387
#
_entry.id   a2f0cb17869cfe3c558ec77ed3cbb387
#
_cell.length_a   1.000
_cell.length_b   1.000
_cell.length_c   1.000
_cell.angle_alpha   90.00
_cell.angle_beta   90.00
_cell.angle_gamma   90.00
#
_symmetry.space_group_name_H-M   'P 1'
#
loop_
_entity.id
_entity.type
_entity.pdbx_description
1 polymer ?
#
loop_
_entity_poly.entity_id
_entity_poly.type
_entity_poly.pdbx_seq_one_letter_code
_entity_poly.pdbx_strand_id
1 'polypeptide(L)'
;MLVRLHSQATTTPKIREAIQASDEPAWVLAERHGTTEQTVWKWRKRDSVQDRSHTPHRLQTTLTPAQEVVAVALRKTLLVSLDDLLAVVREFLNPNVSRSGLDRCLRRHDVGSLRDLKAKDDKPEHSGFKAYEPGYIHVDVKYLPRMANETSRGYLFVAIDRATRWVFIAIYRNKTAANARRFLRDLERACPIHIRTILTDNGKEFTDRLFGLRKRAATGQHEFDTLCSTLGIDHRLTPPRSPQTNGMVERFNGRIEDVLQSHHFRSGEELETTLHRYVWLYNHQLPQSALGSKTPLHAMKDWHKIKPELFKKQPYYLTGCDN
;
A
#
# COMPACT_ATOMS: atom_id res chain seq x y z
N MET A 1 17.37 3.41 -21.85
CA MET A 1 15.89 3.39 -21.98
C MET A 1 15.56 2.69 -23.27
N LEU A 2 14.95 1.49 -23.24
CA LEU A 2 14.50 0.75 -24.44
C LEU A 2 13.19 1.38 -24.90
N VAL A 3 13.22 2.19 -25.94
CA VAL A 3 12.02 2.72 -26.58
C VAL A 3 11.37 1.61 -27.37
N ARG A 4 10.21 1.11 -26.94
CA ARG A 4 9.38 0.21 -27.76
C ARG A 4 8.77 1.02 -28.90
N LEU A 5 9.29 0.86 -30.09
CA LEU A 5 8.71 1.42 -31.31
C LEU A 5 7.42 0.67 -31.67
N HIS A 6 6.45 1.38 -32.24
CA HIS A 6 5.25 0.75 -32.80
C HIS A 6 5.66 -0.22 -33.91
N SER A 7 5.00 -1.39 -34.02
CA SER A 7 5.32 -2.42 -35.00
C SER A 7 5.28 -1.93 -36.47
N GLN A 8 4.55 -0.86 -36.73
CA GLN A 8 4.45 -0.22 -38.04
C GLN A 8 5.33 1.03 -38.22
N ALA A 9 6.26 1.28 -37.27
CA ALA A 9 7.17 2.40 -37.41
C ALA A 9 8.18 2.17 -38.55
N THR A 10 8.05 2.90 -39.63
CA THR A 10 8.92 2.81 -40.83
C THR A 10 10.26 3.53 -40.61
N THR A 11 10.37 4.43 -39.66
CA THR A 11 11.62 5.13 -39.33
C THR A 11 11.88 5.17 -37.83
N THR A 12 13.09 4.76 -37.45
CA THR A 12 13.57 4.90 -36.04
C THR A 12 14.30 6.25 -35.88
N PRO A 13 14.51 6.74 -34.65
CA PRO A 13 15.33 7.94 -34.42
C PRO A 13 16.72 7.84 -35.05
N LYS A 14 17.36 6.66 -35.02
CA LYS A 14 18.67 6.41 -35.65
C LYS A 14 18.61 6.54 -37.17
N ILE A 15 17.56 6.04 -37.83
CA ILE A 15 17.37 6.20 -39.27
C ILE A 15 17.13 7.67 -39.63
N ARG A 16 16.35 8.40 -38.82
CA ARG A 16 16.08 9.83 -39.00
C ARG A 16 17.33 10.67 -38.89
N GLU A 17 18.19 10.34 -37.91
CA GLU A 17 19.51 10.97 -37.71
C GLU A 17 20.41 10.71 -38.93
N ALA A 18 20.47 9.48 -39.42
CA ALA A 18 21.20 9.14 -40.64
C ALA A 18 20.69 9.88 -41.87
N ILE A 19 19.37 10.07 -41.99
CA ILE A 19 18.75 10.85 -43.09
C ILE A 19 19.12 12.35 -42.99
N GLN A 20 19.17 12.90 -41.76
CA GLN A 20 19.53 14.31 -41.57
C GLN A 20 21.01 14.57 -41.82
N ALA A 21 21.88 13.61 -41.47
CA ALA A 21 23.33 13.73 -41.61
C ALA A 21 23.84 13.42 -43.04
N SER A 22 23.00 12.88 -43.92
CA SER A 22 23.43 12.45 -45.27
C SER A 22 23.07 13.46 -46.37
N ASP A 23 24.03 13.74 -47.25
CA ASP A 23 23.84 14.58 -48.45
C ASP A 23 23.40 13.74 -49.68
N GLU A 24 23.27 12.41 -49.58
CA GLU A 24 22.89 11.55 -50.67
C GLU A 24 21.51 11.93 -51.27
N PRO A 25 21.24 11.64 -52.53
CA PRO A 25 19.91 11.86 -53.11
C PRO A 25 18.79 11.19 -52.36
N ALA A 26 17.62 11.85 -52.27
CA ALA A 26 16.49 11.36 -51.46
C ALA A 26 16.01 9.97 -51.87
N TRP A 27 16.05 9.65 -53.15
CA TRP A 27 15.66 8.32 -53.66
C TRP A 27 16.58 7.20 -53.17
N VAL A 28 17.91 7.45 -53.08
CA VAL A 28 18.87 6.47 -52.53
C VAL A 28 18.59 6.17 -51.05
N LEU A 29 18.33 7.19 -50.27
CA LEU A 29 18.00 7.01 -48.86
C LEU A 29 16.64 6.37 -48.64
N ALA A 30 15.68 6.67 -49.52
CA ALA A 30 14.36 6.05 -49.47
C ALA A 30 14.44 4.55 -49.71
N GLU A 31 15.21 4.12 -50.73
CA GLU A 31 15.46 2.73 -51.03
C GLU A 31 16.22 2.02 -49.92
N ARG A 32 17.35 2.60 -49.44
CA ARG A 32 18.18 2.04 -48.35
C ARG A 32 17.41 1.79 -47.07
N HIS A 33 16.49 2.69 -46.71
CA HIS A 33 15.75 2.62 -45.45
C HIS A 33 14.32 2.11 -45.59
N GLY A 34 13.91 1.62 -46.75
CA GLY A 34 12.56 1.10 -46.99
C GLY A 34 11.46 2.13 -46.71
N THR A 35 11.69 3.39 -47.09
CA THR A 35 10.77 4.52 -46.87
C THR A 35 10.48 5.24 -48.18
N THR A 36 9.70 6.32 -48.15
CA THR A 36 9.41 7.13 -49.33
C THR A 36 10.30 8.38 -49.37
N GLU A 37 10.58 8.92 -50.56
CA GLU A 37 11.33 10.17 -50.73
C GLU A 37 10.68 11.33 -49.98
N GLN A 38 9.33 11.37 -49.93
CA GLN A 38 8.59 12.36 -49.16
C GLN A 38 8.93 12.27 -47.66
N THR A 39 9.11 11.04 -47.14
CA THR A 39 9.54 10.83 -45.75
C THR A 39 10.96 11.30 -45.53
N VAL A 40 11.87 11.08 -46.50
CA VAL A 40 13.24 11.59 -46.46
C VAL A 40 13.25 13.13 -46.40
N TRP A 41 12.55 13.77 -47.36
CA TRP A 41 12.43 15.25 -47.37
C TRP A 41 11.81 15.80 -46.10
N LYS A 42 10.78 15.14 -45.55
CA LYS A 42 10.15 15.51 -44.29
C LYS A 42 11.16 15.52 -43.12
N TRP A 43 12.00 14.49 -43.04
CA TRP A 43 12.98 14.40 -41.93
C TRP A 43 14.16 15.32 -42.15
N ARG A 44 14.62 15.57 -43.34
CA ARG A 44 15.66 16.58 -43.63
C ARG A 44 15.26 18.01 -43.24
N LYS A 45 13.97 18.35 -43.37
CA LYS A 45 13.44 19.68 -42.97
C LYS A 45 13.21 19.87 -41.51
N ARG A 46 13.43 18.84 -40.69
CA ARG A 46 13.18 18.90 -39.24
C ARG A 46 14.46 19.18 -38.47
N ASP A 47 14.35 20.00 -37.41
CA ASP A 47 15.44 20.30 -36.49
C ASP A 47 15.64 19.18 -35.44
N SER A 48 14.74 18.20 -35.37
CA SER A 48 14.78 17.12 -34.38
C SER A 48 14.33 15.80 -34.97
N VAL A 49 14.99 14.73 -34.54
CA VAL A 49 14.66 13.32 -34.89
C VAL A 49 13.50 12.77 -34.07
N GLN A 50 13.04 13.51 -33.07
CA GLN A 50 11.95 13.09 -32.19
C GLN A 50 10.57 13.24 -32.85
N ASP A 51 9.62 12.42 -32.44
CA ASP A 51 8.24 12.59 -32.85
C ASP A 51 7.64 13.87 -32.22
N ARG A 52 6.84 14.58 -33.01
CA ARG A 52 6.07 15.71 -32.47
C ARG A 52 4.97 15.19 -31.55
N SER A 53 4.60 16.00 -30.58
CA SER A 53 3.46 15.70 -29.72
C SER A 53 2.20 15.45 -30.56
N HIS A 54 1.48 14.36 -30.26
CA HIS A 54 0.20 14.05 -30.87
C HIS A 54 -0.97 14.78 -30.18
N THR A 55 -0.67 15.59 -29.17
CA THR A 55 -1.70 16.36 -28.45
C THR A 55 -2.23 17.46 -29.38
N PRO A 56 -3.54 17.53 -29.62
CA PRO A 56 -4.13 18.60 -30.43
C PRO A 56 -3.84 19.98 -29.83
N HIS A 57 -3.50 20.97 -30.68
CA HIS A 57 -3.30 22.35 -30.24
C HIS A 57 -4.58 22.99 -29.71
N ARG A 58 -5.75 22.56 -30.20
CA ARG A 58 -7.07 22.95 -29.67
C ARG A 58 -7.74 21.71 -29.13
N LEU A 59 -7.91 21.67 -27.81
CA LEU A 59 -8.61 20.61 -27.13
C LEU A 59 -10.11 20.86 -27.24
N GLN A 60 -10.85 19.90 -27.80
CA GLN A 60 -12.32 19.89 -27.66
C GLN A 60 -12.67 19.24 -26.32
N THR A 61 -13.11 20.05 -25.37
CA THR A 61 -13.50 19.59 -24.04
C THR A 61 -15.01 19.63 -23.88
N THR A 62 -15.56 18.73 -23.10
CA THR A 62 -17.00 18.70 -22.81
C THR A 62 -17.42 19.89 -21.94
N LEU A 63 -16.53 20.38 -21.08
CA LEU A 63 -16.72 21.60 -20.29
C LEU A 63 -16.28 22.81 -21.09
N THR A 64 -17.07 23.88 -21.04
CA THR A 64 -16.64 25.19 -21.54
C THR A 64 -15.57 25.78 -20.62
N PRO A 65 -14.75 26.75 -21.07
CA PRO A 65 -13.75 27.38 -20.23
C PRO A 65 -14.32 27.96 -18.92
N ALA A 66 -15.51 28.55 -18.96
CA ALA A 66 -16.19 29.07 -17.76
C ALA A 66 -16.57 27.94 -16.80
N GLN A 67 -17.09 26.83 -17.30
CA GLN A 67 -17.41 25.64 -16.50
C GLN A 67 -16.16 24.98 -15.90
N GLU A 68 -15.04 24.96 -16.62
CA GLU A 68 -13.76 24.48 -16.10
C GLU A 68 -13.29 25.32 -14.91
N VAL A 69 -13.38 26.64 -14.99
CA VAL A 69 -13.04 27.56 -13.88
C VAL A 69 -13.88 27.28 -12.65
N VAL A 70 -15.19 27.09 -12.82
CA VAL A 70 -16.10 26.75 -11.71
C VAL A 70 -15.75 25.40 -11.09
N ALA A 71 -15.54 24.37 -11.92
CA ALA A 71 -15.16 23.04 -11.42
C ALA A 71 -13.83 23.06 -10.65
N VAL A 72 -12.86 23.82 -11.14
CA VAL A 72 -11.55 24.02 -10.46
C VAL A 72 -11.73 24.79 -9.14
N ALA A 73 -12.54 25.83 -9.10
CA ALA A 73 -12.84 26.58 -7.89
C ALA A 73 -13.51 25.69 -6.83
N LEU A 74 -14.52 24.92 -7.21
CA LEU A 74 -15.18 23.94 -6.34
C LEU A 74 -14.19 22.91 -5.78
N ARG A 75 -13.30 22.39 -6.63
CA ARG A 75 -12.26 21.43 -6.19
C ARG A 75 -11.33 22.01 -5.13
N LYS A 76 -10.88 23.26 -5.34
CA LYS A 76 -9.98 23.97 -4.40
C LYS A 76 -10.66 24.33 -3.09
N THR A 77 -11.89 24.81 -3.16
CA THR A 77 -12.63 25.32 -1.98
C THR A 77 -13.20 24.19 -1.13
N LEU A 78 -13.83 23.21 -1.76
CA LEU A 78 -14.53 22.14 -1.04
C LEU A 78 -13.64 20.93 -0.72
N LEU A 79 -12.50 20.80 -1.39
CA LEU A 79 -11.54 19.68 -1.25
C LEU A 79 -12.24 18.29 -1.33
N VAL A 80 -13.29 18.19 -2.16
CA VAL A 80 -14.08 16.98 -2.34
C VAL A 80 -13.39 15.96 -3.26
N SER A 81 -13.79 14.69 -3.18
CA SER A 81 -13.28 13.64 -4.07
C SER A 81 -13.62 13.91 -5.54
N LEU A 82 -12.96 13.21 -6.47
CA LEU A 82 -13.27 13.34 -7.91
C LEU A 82 -14.72 12.93 -8.20
N ASP A 83 -15.21 11.90 -7.51
CA ASP A 83 -16.54 11.35 -7.75
C ASP A 83 -17.64 12.26 -7.17
N ASP A 84 -17.41 12.84 -6.00
CA ASP A 84 -18.32 13.84 -5.42
C ASP A 84 -18.37 15.11 -6.27
N LEU A 85 -17.20 15.58 -6.74
CA LEU A 85 -17.14 16.72 -7.65
C LEU A 85 -17.86 16.41 -8.98
N LEU A 86 -17.73 15.20 -9.50
CA LEU A 86 -18.41 14.76 -10.71
C LEU A 86 -19.94 14.83 -10.55
N ALA A 87 -20.45 14.38 -9.40
CA ALA A 87 -21.88 14.47 -9.09
C ALA A 87 -22.37 15.94 -9.12
N VAL A 88 -21.64 16.83 -8.46
CA VAL A 88 -21.96 18.27 -8.43
C VAL A 88 -21.88 18.89 -9.84
N VAL A 89 -20.81 18.58 -10.59
CA VAL A 89 -20.64 19.13 -11.95
C VAL A 89 -21.73 18.63 -12.90
N ARG A 90 -22.15 17.37 -12.80
CA ARG A 90 -23.25 16.84 -13.61
C ARG A 90 -24.59 17.46 -13.28
N GLU A 91 -24.86 17.71 -12.02
CA GLU A 91 -26.14 18.30 -11.57
C GLU A 91 -26.25 19.77 -11.94
N PHE A 92 -25.21 20.56 -11.76
CA PHE A 92 -25.28 22.01 -11.81
C PHE A 92 -24.58 22.67 -13.01
N LEU A 93 -23.66 21.98 -13.69
CA LEU A 93 -22.86 22.57 -14.77
C LEU A 93 -23.08 21.89 -16.12
N ASN A 94 -22.87 20.59 -16.22
CA ASN A 94 -22.99 19.85 -17.47
C ASN A 94 -23.20 18.34 -17.22
N PRO A 95 -24.40 17.80 -17.50
CA PRO A 95 -24.73 16.40 -17.25
C PRO A 95 -23.90 15.41 -18.09
N ASN A 96 -23.31 15.86 -19.21
CA ASN A 96 -22.61 15.01 -20.16
C ASN A 96 -21.12 14.82 -19.83
N VAL A 97 -20.63 15.38 -18.71
CA VAL A 97 -19.22 15.25 -18.32
C VAL A 97 -18.91 13.83 -17.89
N SER A 98 -17.90 13.24 -18.53
CA SER A 98 -17.38 11.95 -18.11
C SER A 98 -16.39 12.11 -16.94
N ARG A 99 -16.25 11.07 -16.11
CA ARG A 99 -15.26 11.01 -15.03
C ARG A 99 -13.85 11.32 -15.52
N SER A 100 -13.45 10.68 -16.64
CA SER A 100 -12.13 10.89 -17.25
C SER A 100 -11.97 12.27 -17.87
N GLY A 101 -13.06 12.89 -18.35
CA GLY A 101 -13.06 14.25 -18.85
C GLY A 101 -12.78 15.25 -17.73
N LEU A 102 -13.46 15.09 -16.59
CA LEU A 102 -13.25 15.92 -15.41
C LEU A 102 -11.83 15.72 -14.82
N ASP A 103 -11.34 14.49 -14.71
CA ASP A 103 -9.96 14.21 -14.24
C ASP A 103 -8.91 14.90 -15.10
N ARG A 104 -9.05 14.81 -16.44
CA ARG A 104 -8.13 15.51 -17.36
C ARG A 104 -8.22 17.04 -17.23
N CYS A 105 -9.41 17.57 -17.02
CA CYS A 105 -9.61 19.01 -16.73
C CYS A 105 -8.84 19.40 -15.48
N LEU A 106 -9.04 18.71 -14.36
CA LEU A 106 -8.38 19.01 -13.09
C LEU A 106 -6.86 18.89 -13.18
N ARG A 107 -6.33 17.92 -13.94
CA ARG A 107 -4.89 17.78 -14.17
C ARG A 107 -4.31 18.92 -15.00
N ARG A 108 -5.01 19.40 -16.03
CA ARG A 108 -4.58 20.58 -16.81
C ARG A 108 -4.45 21.84 -15.96
N HIS A 109 -5.24 21.94 -14.90
CA HIS A 109 -5.24 23.07 -13.97
C HIS A 109 -4.44 22.81 -12.68
N ASP A 110 -3.62 21.76 -12.63
CA ASP A 110 -2.77 21.37 -11.50
C ASP A 110 -3.54 21.15 -10.17
N VAL A 111 -4.80 20.72 -10.26
CA VAL A 111 -5.67 20.43 -9.12
C VAL A 111 -6.16 18.97 -9.08
N GLY A 112 -5.50 18.08 -9.83
CA GLY A 112 -5.85 16.66 -9.90
C GLY A 112 -5.68 15.94 -8.56
N SER A 113 -4.61 16.24 -7.82
CA SER A 113 -4.28 15.60 -6.56
C SER A 113 -4.85 16.39 -5.37
N LEU A 114 -5.79 15.78 -4.61
CA LEU A 114 -6.28 16.35 -3.34
C LEU A 114 -5.18 16.46 -2.29
N ARG A 115 -4.21 15.57 -2.35
CA ARG A 115 -3.10 15.56 -1.41
C ARG A 115 -2.27 16.82 -1.53
N ASP A 116 -2.00 17.26 -2.77
CA ASP A 116 -1.21 18.45 -3.04
C ASP A 116 -1.97 19.75 -2.71
N LEU A 117 -3.30 19.72 -2.89
CA LEU A 117 -4.17 20.82 -2.50
C LEU A 117 -4.27 20.99 -0.97
N LYS A 118 -4.36 19.89 -0.23
CA LYS A 118 -4.40 19.89 1.24
C LYS A 118 -3.05 20.22 1.88
N ALA A 119 -1.95 20.05 1.17
CA ALA A 119 -0.60 20.27 1.70
C ALA A 119 -0.20 21.75 1.78
N LYS A 120 -0.99 22.68 1.21
CA LYS A 120 -0.67 24.12 1.21
C LYS A 120 -1.26 24.88 2.40
N ASP A 121 -2.32 24.34 3.03
CA ASP A 121 -2.92 24.94 4.23
C ASP A 121 -2.81 23.91 5.36
N ASP A 122 -1.93 24.11 6.31
CA ASP A 122 -1.70 23.25 7.48
C ASP A 122 -1.33 21.80 7.15
N LYS A 123 -0.05 21.56 6.92
CA LYS A 123 0.52 20.38 7.56
C LYS A 123 0.51 20.65 9.08
N PRO A 124 -0.34 19.99 9.88
CA PRO A 124 0.13 19.65 11.19
C PRO A 124 1.44 18.94 10.86
N GLU A 125 2.56 19.43 11.39
CA GLU A 125 3.77 18.64 11.41
C GLU A 125 3.30 17.25 11.78
N HIS A 126 3.32 16.31 10.82
CA HIS A 126 3.24 14.92 11.15
C HIS A 126 4.39 14.82 12.14
N SER A 127 4.04 14.76 13.41
CA SER A 127 4.99 14.50 14.48
C SER A 127 5.78 13.33 13.93
N GLY A 128 7.02 13.61 13.53
CA GLY A 128 7.77 12.74 12.65
C GLY A 128 7.62 11.36 13.23
N PHE A 129 7.36 10.35 12.43
CA PHE A 129 7.15 8.99 12.90
C PHE A 129 8.20 8.77 13.99
N LYS A 130 7.80 8.81 15.27
CA LYS A 130 8.73 8.60 16.36
C LYS A 130 9.42 7.32 16.02
N ALA A 131 10.74 7.34 15.80
CA ALA A 131 11.51 6.17 15.48
C ALA A 131 11.36 5.23 16.69
N TYR A 132 10.41 4.30 16.59
CA TYR A 132 10.18 3.32 17.65
C TYR A 132 11.25 2.24 17.51
N GLU A 133 11.83 1.92 18.62
CA GLU A 133 12.70 0.75 18.72
C GLU A 133 11.88 -0.54 18.60
N PRO A 134 12.47 -1.63 18.10
CA PRO A 134 11.85 -2.95 18.09
C PRO A 134 11.30 -3.37 19.45
N GLY A 135 10.22 -4.13 19.48
CA GLY A 135 9.57 -4.59 20.69
C GLY A 135 8.28 -3.87 21.05
N TYR A 136 7.79 -3.00 20.18
CA TYR A 136 6.44 -2.43 20.26
C TYR A 136 5.54 -3.15 19.26
N ILE A 137 4.69 -4.06 19.74
CA ILE A 137 3.89 -4.96 18.91
C ILE A 137 2.44 -4.49 18.89
N HIS A 138 1.87 -4.37 17.70
CA HIS A 138 0.43 -4.22 17.51
C HIS A 138 -0.19 -5.59 17.31
N VAL A 139 -1.29 -5.87 18.01
CA VAL A 139 -2.05 -7.11 17.88
C VAL A 139 -3.48 -6.78 17.46
N ASP A 140 -4.00 -7.55 16.50
CA ASP A 140 -5.37 -7.42 15.99
C ASP A 140 -5.93 -8.80 15.64
N VAL A 141 -7.26 -8.92 15.55
CA VAL A 141 -7.94 -10.15 15.20
C VAL A 141 -8.84 -9.95 13.99
N LYS A 142 -8.50 -10.63 12.89
CA LYS A 142 -9.28 -10.63 11.65
C LYS A 142 -10.19 -11.87 11.58
N TYR A 143 -11.43 -11.67 11.13
CA TYR A 143 -12.34 -12.75 10.79
C TYR A 143 -11.93 -13.37 9.47
N LEU A 144 -11.79 -14.69 9.44
CA LEU A 144 -11.54 -15.45 8.21
C LEU A 144 -12.88 -15.83 7.54
N PRO A 145 -12.89 -16.05 6.21
CA PRO A 145 -14.06 -16.59 5.54
C PRO A 145 -14.42 -17.96 6.11
N ARG A 146 -15.71 -18.27 6.10
CA ARG A 146 -16.19 -19.62 6.46
C ARG A 146 -15.95 -20.57 5.30
N MET A 147 -15.25 -21.66 5.53
CA MET A 147 -15.07 -22.71 4.53
C MET A 147 -16.38 -23.51 4.33
N ALA A 148 -16.56 -24.06 3.12
CA ALA A 148 -17.77 -24.82 2.78
C ALA A 148 -18.01 -26.01 3.72
N ASN A 149 -16.95 -26.60 4.26
CA ASN A 149 -16.98 -27.78 5.13
C ASN A 149 -16.97 -27.46 6.64
N GLU A 150 -17.03 -26.15 7.00
CA GLU A 150 -16.93 -25.72 8.40
C GLU A 150 -18.24 -25.08 8.87
N THR A 151 -18.59 -25.34 10.11
CA THR A 151 -19.78 -24.76 10.75
C THR A 151 -19.57 -23.38 11.30
N SER A 152 -18.30 -23.02 11.58
CA SER A 152 -17.91 -21.73 12.16
C SER A 152 -16.77 -21.06 11.36
N ARG A 153 -16.64 -19.73 11.50
CA ARG A 153 -15.52 -18.96 10.96
C ARG A 153 -14.27 -19.12 11.82
N GLY A 154 -13.10 -19.13 11.19
CA GLY A 154 -11.83 -18.98 11.88
C GLY A 154 -11.51 -17.53 12.25
N TYR A 155 -10.58 -17.36 13.18
CA TYR A 155 -10.08 -16.08 13.65
C TYR A 155 -8.56 -16.03 13.48
N LEU A 156 -8.09 -15.10 12.67
CA LEU A 156 -6.67 -14.84 12.46
C LEU A 156 -6.19 -13.80 13.45
N PHE A 157 -5.36 -14.19 14.39
CA PHE A 157 -4.64 -13.30 15.28
C PHE A 157 -3.36 -12.87 14.59
N VAL A 158 -3.11 -11.57 14.53
CA VAL A 158 -1.98 -10.96 13.85
C VAL A 158 -1.21 -10.10 14.84
N ALA A 159 0.09 -10.29 14.92
CA ALA A 159 1.01 -9.41 15.62
C ALA A 159 1.98 -8.80 14.63
N ILE A 160 2.22 -7.50 14.72
CA ILE A 160 3.19 -6.78 13.88
C ILE A 160 4.07 -5.87 14.73
N ASP A 161 5.39 -6.02 14.61
CA ASP A 161 6.33 -5.09 15.24
C ASP A 161 6.37 -3.75 14.50
N ARG A 162 6.27 -2.69 15.27
CA ARG A 162 6.15 -1.34 14.72
C ARG A 162 7.42 -0.88 13.99
N ALA A 163 8.58 -1.23 14.49
CA ALA A 163 9.86 -0.79 13.95
C ALA A 163 10.29 -1.61 12.72
N THR A 164 10.24 -2.94 12.84
CA THR A 164 10.75 -3.87 11.84
C THR A 164 9.71 -4.37 10.85
N ARG A 165 8.41 -4.15 11.14
CA ARG A 165 7.29 -4.71 10.36
C ARG A 165 7.23 -6.23 10.37
N TRP A 166 7.98 -6.89 11.22
CA TRP A 166 7.92 -8.33 11.37
C TRP A 166 6.53 -8.76 11.85
N VAL A 167 6.02 -9.83 11.24
CA VAL A 167 4.66 -10.31 11.47
C VAL A 167 4.69 -11.73 12.01
N PHE A 168 3.83 -11.99 12.99
CA PHE A 168 3.49 -13.32 13.48
C PHE A 168 1.97 -13.51 13.41
N ILE A 169 1.52 -14.71 13.03
CA ILE A 169 0.10 -15.06 12.96
C ILE A 169 -0.19 -16.38 13.67
N ALA A 170 -1.42 -16.53 14.15
CA ALA A 170 -1.99 -17.81 14.52
C ALA A 170 -3.50 -17.82 14.22
N ILE A 171 -4.04 -19.01 13.91
CA ILE A 171 -5.46 -19.19 13.56
C ILE A 171 -6.13 -19.99 14.67
N TYR A 172 -7.27 -19.49 15.14
CA TYR A 172 -8.07 -20.16 16.16
C TYR A 172 -9.54 -20.25 15.72
N ARG A 173 -10.23 -21.27 16.21
CA ARG A 173 -11.67 -21.45 15.95
C ARG A 173 -12.54 -20.45 16.70
N ASN A 174 -12.05 -19.91 17.83
CA ASN A 174 -12.79 -19.02 18.69
C ASN A 174 -11.96 -17.81 19.11
N LYS A 175 -12.60 -16.65 19.22
CA LYS A 175 -12.03 -15.40 19.72
C LYS A 175 -12.30 -15.27 21.23
N THR A 176 -11.42 -15.88 22.04
CA THR A 176 -11.53 -15.95 23.50
C THR A 176 -10.27 -15.45 24.20
N ALA A 177 -10.39 -15.05 25.47
CA ALA A 177 -9.24 -14.68 26.31
C ALA A 177 -8.20 -15.82 26.40
N ALA A 178 -8.64 -17.07 26.46
CA ALA A 178 -7.77 -18.24 26.50
C ALA A 178 -6.92 -18.35 25.23
N ASN A 179 -7.52 -18.13 24.05
CA ASN A 179 -6.79 -18.13 22.77
C ASN A 179 -5.87 -16.90 22.63
N ALA A 180 -6.28 -15.74 23.13
CA ALA A 180 -5.42 -14.56 23.17
C ALA A 180 -4.17 -14.78 24.02
N ARG A 181 -4.32 -15.44 25.18
CA ARG A 181 -3.18 -15.82 26.04
C ARG A 181 -2.28 -16.87 25.38
N ARG A 182 -2.88 -17.86 24.70
CA ARG A 182 -2.10 -18.85 23.92
C ARG A 182 -1.29 -18.16 22.83
N PHE A 183 -1.94 -17.30 22.07
CA PHE A 183 -1.29 -16.48 21.04
C PHE A 183 -0.12 -15.66 21.59
N LEU A 184 -0.30 -15.02 22.73
CA LEU A 184 0.75 -14.23 23.38
C LEU A 184 1.98 -15.08 23.76
N ARG A 185 1.77 -16.29 24.31
CA ARG A 185 2.87 -17.20 24.65
C ARG A 185 3.62 -17.68 23.40
N ASP A 186 2.89 -18.00 22.33
CA ASP A 186 3.46 -18.47 21.07
C ASP A 186 4.21 -17.30 20.37
N LEU A 187 3.65 -16.10 20.39
CA LEU A 187 4.28 -14.88 19.90
C LEU A 187 5.59 -14.58 20.67
N GLU A 188 5.54 -14.63 21.99
CA GLU A 188 6.69 -14.37 22.87
C GLU A 188 7.83 -15.36 22.58
N ARG A 189 7.52 -16.64 22.37
CA ARG A 189 8.48 -17.70 22.02
C ARG A 189 9.03 -17.52 20.61
N ALA A 190 8.20 -17.18 19.64
CA ALA A 190 8.58 -17.01 18.23
C ALA A 190 9.36 -15.73 17.97
N CYS A 191 9.02 -14.64 18.64
CA CYS A 191 9.62 -13.32 18.43
C CYS A 191 11.08 -13.30 18.82
N PRO A 192 12.01 -12.94 17.92
CA PRO A 192 13.43 -12.81 18.28
C PRO A 192 13.74 -11.56 19.10
N ILE A 193 12.79 -10.63 19.21
CA ILE A 193 12.92 -9.34 19.90
C ILE A 193 12.31 -9.45 21.30
N HIS A 194 12.88 -8.75 22.27
CA HIS A 194 12.24 -8.55 23.58
C HIS A 194 10.98 -7.69 23.42
N ILE A 195 9.81 -8.28 23.64
CA ILE A 195 8.54 -7.55 23.58
C ILE A 195 8.41 -6.69 24.82
N ARG A 196 8.35 -5.38 24.65
CA ARG A 196 8.23 -4.40 25.74
C ARG A 196 6.80 -3.88 25.88
N THR A 197 6.13 -3.68 24.76
CA THR A 197 4.78 -3.14 24.74
C THR A 197 3.93 -3.89 23.71
N ILE A 198 2.72 -4.21 24.12
CA ILE A 198 1.68 -4.72 23.20
C ILE A 198 0.53 -3.72 23.18
N LEU A 199 0.11 -3.34 21.98
CA LEU A 199 -1.08 -2.54 21.73
C LEU A 199 -2.15 -3.41 21.09
N THR A 200 -3.32 -3.51 21.75
CA THR A 200 -4.49 -4.22 21.22
C THR A 200 -5.65 -3.27 20.98
N ASP A 201 -6.66 -3.73 20.29
CA ASP A 201 -7.97 -3.10 20.29
C ASP A 201 -8.69 -3.35 21.65
N ASN A 202 -9.94 -2.86 21.75
CA ASN A 202 -10.77 -3.07 22.95
C ASN A 202 -11.62 -4.34 22.87
N GLY A 203 -11.15 -5.37 22.19
CA GLY A 203 -11.83 -6.66 22.09
C GLY A 203 -11.91 -7.38 23.44
N LYS A 204 -13.03 -8.12 23.67
CA LYS A 204 -13.25 -8.86 24.94
C LYS A 204 -12.20 -9.95 25.20
N GLU A 205 -11.48 -10.38 24.19
CA GLU A 205 -10.35 -11.30 24.28
C GLU A 205 -9.12 -10.68 24.93
N PHE A 206 -9.01 -9.34 24.92
CA PHE A 206 -7.86 -8.61 25.42
C PHE A 206 -8.17 -7.77 26.66
N THR A 207 -9.44 -7.40 26.89
CA THR A 207 -9.80 -6.48 27.99
C THR A 207 -11.22 -6.72 28.49
N ASP A 208 -11.43 -6.37 29.74
CA ASP A 208 -12.74 -6.33 30.38
C ASP A 208 -13.45 -4.97 30.27
N ARG A 209 -12.90 -4.06 29.44
CA ARG A 209 -13.52 -2.77 29.14
C ARG A 209 -14.87 -2.93 28.50
N LEU A 210 -15.86 -2.14 28.92
CA LEU A 210 -17.21 -2.15 28.37
C LEU A 210 -17.59 -0.76 27.86
N PHE A 211 -18.28 -0.74 26.69
CA PHE A 211 -18.85 0.45 26.07
C PHE A 211 -20.40 0.38 26.09
N GLY A 212 -21.05 1.52 25.90
CA GLY A 212 -22.51 1.64 25.84
C GLY A 212 -23.13 1.88 27.22
N LEU A 213 -24.34 1.31 27.44
CA LEU A 213 -25.15 1.55 28.67
C LEU A 213 -24.44 1.10 29.95
N ARG A 214 -23.59 0.07 29.86
CA ARG A 214 -22.79 -0.45 30.99
C ARG A 214 -21.33 -0.05 30.85
N LYS A 215 -21.05 1.24 30.66
CA LYS A 215 -19.68 1.73 30.49
C LYS A 215 -18.83 1.38 31.69
N ARG A 216 -17.71 0.67 31.47
CA ARG A 216 -16.69 0.34 32.48
C ARG A 216 -15.30 0.57 31.88
N ALA A 217 -14.43 1.23 32.62
CA ALA A 217 -13.03 1.33 32.26
C ALA A 217 -12.36 -0.05 32.35
N ALA A 218 -11.26 -0.26 31.61
CA ALA A 218 -10.44 -1.46 31.78
C ALA A 218 -9.88 -1.50 33.20
N THR A 219 -10.00 -2.66 33.86
CA THR A 219 -9.50 -2.83 35.25
C THR A 219 -8.01 -3.12 35.31
N GLY A 220 -7.39 -3.55 34.21
CA GLY A 220 -6.01 -4.06 34.14
C GLY A 220 -5.86 -5.47 34.78
N GLN A 221 -6.96 -6.11 35.14
CA GLN A 221 -6.98 -7.46 35.74
C GLN A 221 -7.52 -8.53 34.82
N HIS A 222 -7.70 -8.21 33.53
CA HIS A 222 -8.10 -9.21 32.57
C HIS A 222 -6.99 -10.27 32.45
N GLU A 223 -7.38 -11.52 32.14
CA GLU A 223 -6.42 -12.64 32.01
C GLU A 223 -5.27 -12.36 31.04
N PHE A 224 -5.50 -11.56 30.01
CA PHE A 224 -4.46 -11.11 29.08
C PHE A 224 -3.53 -10.10 29.72
N ASP A 225 -4.05 -9.12 30.49
CA ASP A 225 -3.26 -8.15 31.25
C ASP A 225 -2.35 -8.86 32.26
N THR A 226 -2.90 -9.83 32.99
CA THR A 226 -2.15 -10.63 33.98
C THR A 226 -0.97 -11.35 33.31
N LEU A 227 -1.19 -11.97 32.13
CA LEU A 227 -0.12 -12.64 31.42
C LEU A 227 0.92 -11.65 30.90
N CYS A 228 0.51 -10.50 30.37
CA CYS A 228 1.44 -9.44 29.95
C CYS A 228 2.32 -9.00 31.13
N SER A 229 1.72 -8.74 32.29
CA SER A 229 2.46 -8.35 33.51
C SER A 229 3.45 -9.43 33.96
N THR A 230 3.05 -10.71 33.88
CA THR A 230 3.95 -11.85 34.23
C THR A 230 5.16 -11.93 33.29
N LEU A 231 4.97 -11.54 32.01
CA LEU A 231 6.03 -11.53 31.01
C LEU A 231 6.83 -10.19 30.97
N GLY A 232 6.53 -9.24 31.85
CA GLY A 232 7.15 -7.92 31.87
C GLY A 232 6.77 -7.04 30.67
N ILE A 233 5.59 -7.27 30.08
CA ILE A 233 5.10 -6.58 28.89
C ILE A 233 4.05 -5.53 29.29
N ASP A 234 4.24 -4.30 28.86
CA ASP A 234 3.27 -3.21 29.03
C ASP A 234 2.11 -3.38 28.03
N HIS A 235 0.92 -3.72 28.52
CA HIS A 235 -0.27 -3.85 27.70
C HIS A 235 -1.02 -2.52 27.60
N ARG A 236 -1.24 -2.05 26.39
CA ARG A 236 -1.96 -0.83 26.06
C ARG A 236 -3.16 -1.10 25.18
N LEU A 237 -4.25 -0.38 25.45
CA LEU A 237 -5.44 -0.40 24.60
C LEU A 237 -5.45 0.81 23.66
N THR A 238 -5.89 0.60 22.42
CA THR A 238 -6.10 1.72 21.50
C THR A 238 -7.16 2.66 22.05
N PRO A 239 -6.91 3.99 21.99
CA PRO A 239 -7.93 4.97 22.37
C PRO A 239 -9.18 4.78 21.50
N PRO A 240 -10.39 4.86 22.10
CA PRO A 240 -11.62 4.79 21.33
C PRO A 240 -11.66 5.86 20.23
N ARG A 241 -12.15 5.51 19.06
CA ARG A 241 -12.28 6.40 17.89
C ARG A 241 -10.97 6.99 17.36
N SER A 242 -9.84 6.30 17.54
CA SER A 242 -8.54 6.71 17.00
C SER A 242 -8.02 5.69 15.98
N PRO A 243 -8.56 5.65 14.75
CA PRO A 243 -8.17 4.66 13.71
C PRO A 243 -6.71 4.83 13.29
N GLN A 244 -6.10 5.99 13.50
CA GLN A 244 -4.72 6.27 13.10
C GLN A 244 -3.66 5.42 13.83
N THR A 245 -3.98 4.86 14.99
CA THR A 245 -3.06 4.04 15.77
C THR A 245 -2.88 2.62 15.22
N ASN A 246 -3.82 2.12 14.39
CA ASN A 246 -3.85 0.74 13.90
C ASN A 246 -3.53 0.59 12.40
N GLY A 247 -3.22 1.67 11.71
CA GLY A 247 -3.04 1.71 10.25
C GLY A 247 -1.95 0.76 9.68
N MET A 248 -1.08 0.21 10.53
CA MET A 248 -0.10 -0.80 10.10
C MET A 248 -0.72 -2.18 9.98
N VAL A 249 -1.46 -2.58 11.01
CA VAL A 249 -2.16 -3.86 11.04
C VAL A 249 -3.28 -3.86 9.99
N GLU A 250 -3.97 -2.75 9.82
CA GLU A 250 -4.99 -2.58 8.78
C GLU A 250 -4.41 -2.78 7.37
N ARG A 251 -3.23 -2.22 7.06
CA ARG A 251 -2.55 -2.46 5.78
C ARG A 251 -2.13 -3.92 5.59
N PHE A 252 -1.64 -4.55 6.65
CA PHE A 252 -1.31 -5.97 6.59
C PHE A 252 -2.57 -6.82 6.41
N ASN A 253 -3.64 -6.52 7.14
CA ASN A 253 -4.95 -7.17 6.99
C ASN A 253 -5.54 -6.99 5.59
N GLY A 254 -5.31 -5.84 4.93
CA GLY A 254 -5.64 -5.62 3.53
C GLY A 254 -4.90 -6.58 2.60
N ARG A 255 -3.60 -6.79 2.80
CA ARG A 255 -2.82 -7.77 2.03
C ARG A 255 -3.26 -9.21 2.26
N ILE A 256 -3.68 -9.56 3.49
CA ILE A 256 -4.30 -10.86 3.77
C ILE A 256 -5.62 -10.99 2.99
N GLU A 257 -6.42 -9.92 2.92
CA GLU A 257 -7.66 -9.90 2.13
C GLU A 257 -7.39 -10.17 0.65
N ASP A 258 -6.35 -9.54 0.08
CA ASP A 258 -5.93 -9.78 -1.31
C ASP A 258 -5.58 -11.26 -1.54
N VAL A 259 -4.89 -11.91 -0.59
CA VAL A 259 -4.58 -13.35 -0.64
C VAL A 259 -5.86 -14.18 -0.59
N LEU A 260 -6.80 -13.83 0.32
CA LEU A 260 -8.08 -14.53 0.47
C LEU A 260 -8.96 -14.42 -0.78
N GLN A 261 -8.93 -13.29 -1.48
CA GLN A 261 -9.70 -13.07 -2.70
C GLN A 261 -9.07 -13.71 -3.94
N SER A 262 -7.74 -13.84 -3.97
CA SER A 262 -7.03 -14.40 -5.12
C SER A 262 -6.97 -15.92 -5.15
N HIS A 263 -7.37 -16.60 -4.08
CA HIS A 263 -7.28 -18.06 -3.95
C HIS A 263 -8.64 -18.68 -3.60
N HIS A 264 -8.94 -19.82 -4.22
CA HIS A 264 -10.06 -20.66 -3.82
C HIS A 264 -9.56 -21.79 -2.91
N PHE A 265 -9.83 -21.67 -1.62
CA PHE A 265 -9.41 -22.64 -0.62
C PHE A 265 -10.40 -23.82 -0.53
N ARG A 266 -9.89 -25.03 -0.53
CA ARG A 266 -10.68 -26.27 -0.41
C ARG A 266 -10.92 -26.69 1.03
N SER A 267 -10.03 -26.28 1.95
CA SER A 267 -10.10 -26.61 3.37
C SER A 267 -9.49 -25.50 4.24
N GLY A 268 -9.83 -25.52 5.54
CA GLY A 268 -9.22 -24.65 6.54
C GLY A 268 -7.72 -24.88 6.70
N GLU A 269 -7.25 -26.12 6.52
CA GLU A 269 -5.83 -26.47 6.58
C GLU A 269 -5.03 -25.86 5.40
N GLU A 270 -5.60 -25.90 4.19
CA GLU A 270 -5.00 -25.25 3.01
C GLU A 270 -4.93 -23.74 3.20
N LEU A 271 -5.99 -23.14 3.75
CA LEU A 271 -6.02 -21.73 4.10
C LEU A 271 -4.92 -21.37 5.12
N GLU A 272 -4.81 -22.13 6.21
CA GLU A 272 -3.82 -21.93 7.26
C GLU A 272 -2.40 -22.04 6.70
N THR A 273 -2.10 -23.10 5.95
CA THR A 273 -0.81 -23.31 5.29
C THR A 273 -0.46 -22.17 4.35
N THR A 274 -1.42 -21.70 3.55
CA THR A 274 -1.22 -20.60 2.62
C THR A 274 -0.92 -19.28 3.34
N LEU A 275 -1.66 -18.99 4.42
CA LEU A 275 -1.42 -17.78 5.21
C LEU A 275 -0.06 -17.81 5.93
N HIS A 276 0.35 -18.94 6.47
CA HIS A 276 1.69 -19.10 7.07
C HIS A 276 2.79 -18.93 6.03
N ARG A 277 2.62 -19.51 4.83
CA ARG A 277 3.55 -19.35 3.71
C ARG A 277 3.64 -17.89 3.25
N TYR A 278 2.51 -17.20 3.17
CA TYR A 278 2.48 -15.78 2.84
C TYR A 278 3.21 -14.93 3.88
N VAL A 279 3.01 -15.18 5.19
CA VAL A 279 3.71 -14.45 6.25
C VAL A 279 5.21 -14.74 6.23
N TRP A 280 5.59 -15.95 5.91
CA TRP A 280 7.01 -16.27 5.69
C TRP A 280 7.59 -15.45 4.54
N LEU A 281 6.94 -15.41 3.36
CA LEU A 281 7.34 -14.58 2.23
C LEU A 281 7.38 -13.09 2.61
N TYR A 282 6.37 -12.61 3.34
CA TYR A 282 6.30 -11.23 3.80
C TYR A 282 7.50 -10.85 4.67
N ASN A 283 7.85 -11.68 5.63
CA ASN A 283 8.96 -11.42 6.54
C ASN A 283 10.33 -11.53 5.86
N HIS A 284 10.50 -12.44 4.91
CA HIS A 284 11.80 -12.78 4.34
C HIS A 284 12.09 -12.13 2.98
N GLN A 285 11.10 -11.96 2.15
CA GLN A 285 11.30 -11.61 0.73
C GLN A 285 10.58 -10.35 0.28
N LEU A 286 9.46 -9.95 0.91
CA LEU A 286 8.70 -8.80 0.45
C LEU A 286 9.24 -7.49 1.03
N PRO A 287 9.79 -6.60 0.18
CA PRO A 287 10.29 -5.31 0.62
C PRO A 287 9.15 -4.40 1.07
N GLN A 288 9.39 -3.64 2.15
CA GLN A 288 8.44 -2.69 2.71
C GLN A 288 8.90 -1.26 2.46
N SER A 289 8.06 -0.43 1.84
CA SER A 289 8.39 0.98 1.56
C SER A 289 8.71 1.77 2.85
N ALA A 290 8.00 1.46 3.94
CA ALA A 290 8.25 2.06 5.26
C ALA A 290 9.62 1.70 5.87
N LEU A 291 10.30 0.70 5.34
CA LEU A 291 11.64 0.25 5.75
C LEU A 291 12.72 0.61 4.72
N GLY A 292 12.44 1.58 3.83
CA GLY A 292 13.36 1.91 2.75
C GLY A 292 13.56 0.76 1.77
N SER A 293 12.48 0.05 1.43
CA SER A 293 12.49 -1.12 0.54
C SER A 293 13.29 -2.34 1.06
N LYS A 294 13.48 -2.43 2.38
CA LYS A 294 14.03 -3.62 3.03
C LYS A 294 12.92 -4.57 3.46
N THR A 295 13.26 -5.86 3.59
CA THR A 295 12.34 -6.83 4.19
C THR A 295 12.31 -6.68 5.71
N PRO A 296 11.25 -7.14 6.40
CA PRO A 296 11.20 -7.14 7.86
C PRO A 296 12.41 -7.82 8.52
N LEU A 297 12.83 -8.96 8.01
CA LEU A 297 14.00 -9.67 8.53
C LEU A 297 15.29 -8.87 8.32
N HIS A 298 15.44 -8.19 7.19
CA HIS A 298 16.59 -7.33 6.96
C HIS A 298 16.63 -6.16 7.96
N ALA A 299 15.48 -5.51 8.18
CA ALA A 299 15.37 -4.47 9.19
C ALA A 299 15.70 -4.96 10.60
N MET A 300 15.26 -6.19 10.98
CA MET A 300 15.67 -6.81 12.24
C MET A 300 17.19 -6.99 12.35
N LYS A 301 17.84 -7.46 11.27
CA LYS A 301 19.30 -7.63 11.26
C LYS A 301 20.05 -6.31 11.43
N ASP A 302 19.55 -5.25 10.79
CA ASP A 302 20.12 -3.91 10.94
C ASP A 302 19.96 -3.41 12.38
N TRP A 303 18.79 -3.58 12.98
CA TRP A 303 18.56 -3.25 14.39
C TRP A 303 19.42 -4.09 15.34
N HIS A 304 19.59 -5.38 15.09
CA HIS A 304 20.44 -6.24 15.91
C HIS A 304 21.93 -5.81 15.89
N LYS A 305 22.42 -5.28 14.76
CA LYS A 305 23.77 -4.70 14.68
C LYS A 305 23.92 -3.42 15.52
N ILE A 306 22.86 -2.61 15.59
CA ILE A 306 22.87 -1.31 16.28
C ILE A 306 22.60 -1.48 17.77
N LYS A 307 21.64 -2.35 18.14
CA LYS A 307 21.16 -2.59 19.50
C LYS A 307 20.87 -4.07 19.74
N PRO A 308 21.92 -4.90 19.91
CA PRO A 308 21.74 -6.34 20.12
C PRO A 308 20.99 -6.68 21.41
N GLU A 309 21.03 -5.81 22.40
CA GLU A 309 20.32 -5.96 23.69
C GLU A 309 18.79 -6.00 23.56
N LEU A 310 18.24 -5.53 22.46
CA LEU A 310 16.80 -5.59 22.21
C LEU A 310 16.34 -6.99 21.73
N PHE A 311 17.27 -7.91 21.52
CA PHE A 311 16.98 -9.21 20.93
C PHE A 311 17.29 -10.35 21.92
N LYS A 312 16.39 -11.33 21.98
CA LYS A 312 16.57 -12.59 22.72
C LYS A 312 17.50 -13.55 21.98
N LYS A 313 17.51 -13.49 20.66
CA LYS A 313 18.28 -14.35 19.75
C LYS A 313 18.60 -13.61 18.47
N GLN A 314 19.68 -14.02 17.81
CA GLN A 314 20.03 -13.43 16.53
C GLN A 314 18.95 -13.70 15.47
N PRO A 315 18.55 -12.69 14.67
CA PRO A 315 17.63 -12.88 13.56
C PRO A 315 18.38 -13.56 12.40
N TYR A 316 18.26 -14.89 12.30
CA TYR A 316 18.84 -15.67 11.19
C TYR A 316 17.92 -15.73 9.98
N TYR A 317 18.50 -15.89 8.78
CA TYR A 317 17.83 -16.61 7.74
C TYR A 317 17.78 -18.08 8.21
N LEU A 318 16.59 -18.62 8.40
CA LEU A 318 16.43 -20.04 8.25
C LEU A 318 16.60 -20.31 6.76
N THR A 319 17.83 -20.59 6.35
CA THR A 319 18.10 -21.33 5.12
C THR A 319 17.24 -22.56 5.22
N GLY A 320 16.43 -22.81 4.20
CA GLY A 320 15.57 -23.97 4.15
C GLY A 320 16.31 -25.21 4.59
N CYS A 321 15.61 -26.06 5.30
CA CYS A 321 16.07 -27.42 5.52
C CYS A 321 16.27 -28.07 4.15
N ASP A 322 17.48 -27.96 3.62
CA ASP A 322 17.99 -28.92 2.66
C ASP A 322 18.32 -30.17 3.48
N ASN A 323 17.37 -31.11 3.51
CA ASN A 323 17.54 -32.54 3.63
C ASN A 323 16.29 -33.20 3.06
#